data_e036fdb5ca2e0a12f421e9b8c1373741
#
_entry.id   e036fdb5ca2e0a12f421e9b8c1373741
#
_cell.length_a   1.000
_cell.length_b   1.000
_cell.length_c   1.000
_cell.angle_alpha   90.00
_cell.angle_beta   90.00
_cell.angle_gamma   90.00
#
_symmetry.space_group_name_H-M   'P 1'
#
loop_
_entity.id
_entity.type
_entity.pdbx_description
1 polymer ?
#
loop_
_entity_poly.entity_id
_entity_poly.type
_entity_poly.pdbx_seq_one_letter_code
_entity_poly.pdbx_strand_id
1 'polypeptide(L)'
;EALKPFGMGNPEPVFLLRNAAVVDCRTLKETHLKLCLSASGRIFEAIGFSMAGRAAKGDLLDVVFSPAINVWNGKTSLQLTIKDLRKAGE
;
A
#
# COMPACT_ATOMS: atom_id res chain seq x y z
N GLU A 1 9.66 16.78 9.54
CA GLU A 1 9.46 17.05 9.05
C GLU A 1 9.20 16.98 8.72
N ALA A 2 9.32 17.14 8.89
CA ALA A 2 9.16 17.50 8.42
C ALA A 2 9.06 17.73 8.11
N LEU A 3 9.29 17.98 8.07
CA LEU A 3 9.16 18.46 7.50
C LEU A 3 9.43 18.55 6.84
N LYS A 4 9.77 17.97 7.51
CA LYS A 4 10.35 18.59 6.53
C LYS A 4 9.83 18.33 5.17
N PRO A 5 9.68 19.16 4.29
CA PRO A 5 8.95 18.85 3.08
C PRO A 5 9.70 17.89 2.20
N PHE A 6 8.95 16.98 1.59
CA PHE A 6 9.49 16.05 0.64
C PHE A 6 9.91 16.80 -0.62
N GLY A 7 10.89 16.28 -1.34
CA GLY A 7 11.34 16.92 -2.54
C GLY A 7 12.42 17.93 -2.31
N MET A 8 12.69 18.26 -1.07
CA MET A 8 13.76 19.18 -0.70
C MET A 8 14.96 18.40 -0.19
N GLY A 9 15.27 17.30 -0.86
CA GLY A 9 16.34 16.44 -0.42
C GLY A 9 15.91 15.42 0.61
N ASN A 10 14.64 15.44 0.98
CA ASN A 10 14.09 14.51 1.96
C ASN A 10 13.11 13.58 1.28
N PRO A 11 13.56 12.40 0.86
CA PRO A 11 12.65 11.49 0.19
C PRO A 11 11.56 11.02 1.11
N GLU A 12 10.43 10.70 0.53
CA GLU A 12 9.33 10.12 1.25
C GLU A 12 9.79 8.79 1.85
N PRO A 13 9.51 8.51 3.14
CA PRO A 13 9.93 7.23 3.73
C PRO A 13 9.19 6.07 3.08
N VAL A 14 9.91 5.01 2.80
CA VAL A 14 9.33 3.80 2.26
C VAL A 14 9.74 2.61 3.10
N PHE A 15 8.85 1.62 3.14
CA PHE A 15 9.04 0.41 3.94
C PHE A 15 8.71 -0.80 3.08
N LEU A 16 9.21 -1.95 3.51
CA LEU A 16 8.93 -3.21 2.83
C LEU A 16 8.07 -4.08 3.73
N LEU A 17 6.96 -4.57 3.18
CA LEU A 17 6.11 -5.54 3.84
C LEU A 17 6.23 -6.83 3.07
N ARG A 18 6.74 -7.89 3.72
CA ARG A 18 6.96 -9.17 3.08
C ARG A 18 5.83 -10.12 3.36
N ASN A 19 5.55 -10.97 2.38
CA ASN A 19 4.58 -12.07 2.52
C ASN A 19 3.22 -11.56 2.94
N ALA A 20 2.78 -10.48 2.32
CA ALA A 20 1.45 -9.94 2.56
C ALA A 20 0.45 -10.70 1.69
N ALA A 21 -0.58 -11.25 2.31
CA ALA A 21 -1.62 -11.98 1.60
C ALA A 21 -2.71 -11.01 1.16
N VAL A 22 -3.11 -11.11 -0.10
CA VAL A 22 -4.20 -10.27 -0.62
C VAL A 22 -5.52 -10.90 -0.22
N VAL A 23 -6.15 -10.29 0.77
CA VAL A 23 -7.46 -10.76 1.27
C VAL A 23 -8.58 -10.29 0.34
N ASP A 24 -8.42 -9.09 -0.21
CA ASP A 24 -9.39 -8.53 -1.14
C ASP A 24 -8.68 -7.61 -2.11
N CYS A 25 -9.23 -7.47 -3.29
CA CYS A 25 -8.62 -6.69 -4.36
C CYS A 25 -9.72 -6.03 -5.17
N ARG A 26 -9.59 -4.73 -5.38
CA ARG A 26 -10.54 -3.95 -6.19
C ARG A 26 -9.79 -3.07 -7.14
N THR A 27 -10.40 -2.82 -8.29
CA THR A 27 -9.87 -1.86 -9.25
C THR A 27 -10.72 -0.61 -9.18
N LEU A 28 -10.07 0.54 -9.00
CA LEU A 28 -10.75 1.83 -8.94
C LEU A 28 -10.47 2.57 -10.23
N LYS A 29 -11.53 3.09 -10.86
CA LYS A 29 -11.42 3.89 -12.09
C LYS A 29 -10.61 3.19 -13.16
N GLU A 30 -10.60 1.86 -13.15
CA GLU A 30 -9.94 1.02 -14.14
C GLU A 30 -8.42 1.16 -14.19
N THR A 31 -7.82 1.98 -13.32
CA THR A 31 -6.39 2.21 -13.32
C THR A 31 -5.72 1.97 -11.99
N HIS A 32 -6.44 2.16 -10.89
CA HIS A 32 -5.84 2.08 -9.57
C HIS A 32 -6.22 0.76 -8.90
N LEU A 33 -5.32 0.28 -8.08
CA LEU A 33 -5.49 -1.00 -7.39
C LEU A 33 -5.69 -0.73 -5.91
N LYS A 34 -6.79 -1.23 -5.34
CA LYS A 34 -7.03 -1.15 -3.90
C LYS A 34 -6.98 -2.54 -3.33
N LEU A 35 -6.12 -2.72 -2.33
CA LEU A 35 -5.89 -4.02 -1.72
C LEU A 35 -6.19 -3.99 -0.24
N CYS A 36 -6.70 -5.13 0.24
CA CYS A 36 -6.74 -5.42 1.65
C CYS A 36 -5.69 -6.50 1.89
N LEU A 37 -4.69 -6.19 2.69
CA LEU A 37 -3.54 -7.08 2.89
C LEU A 37 -3.53 -7.61 4.31
N SER A 38 -3.16 -8.87 4.44
CA SER A 38 -2.97 -9.49 5.76
C SER A 38 -1.51 -9.86 5.91
N ALA A 39 -0.90 -9.38 6.99
CA ALA A 39 0.50 -9.68 7.28
C ALA A 39 0.71 -9.65 8.78
N SER A 40 1.38 -10.65 9.29
CA SER A 40 1.73 -10.76 10.72
C SER A 40 0.50 -10.60 11.61
N GLY A 41 -0.62 -11.17 11.20
CA GLY A 41 -1.85 -11.13 11.98
C GLY A 41 -2.59 -9.81 11.95
N ARG A 42 -2.21 -8.90 11.07
CA ARG A 42 -2.85 -7.60 10.94
C ARG A 42 -3.37 -7.39 9.55
N ILE A 43 -4.39 -6.56 9.44
CA ILE A 43 -5.01 -6.19 8.17
C ILE A 43 -4.65 -4.75 7.85
N PHE A 44 -4.20 -4.53 6.61
CA PHE A 44 -3.84 -3.19 6.13
C PHE A 44 -4.60 -2.88 4.86
N GLU A 45 -5.03 -1.62 4.74
CA GLU A 45 -5.57 -1.13 3.47
C GLU A 45 -4.43 -0.50 2.69
N ALA A 46 -4.39 -0.79 1.39
CA ALA A 46 -3.33 -0.30 0.53
C ALA A 46 -3.91 0.16 -0.79
N ILE A 47 -3.28 1.17 -1.37
CA ILE A 47 -3.67 1.65 -2.69
C ILE A 47 -2.43 1.74 -3.57
N GLY A 48 -2.55 1.23 -4.81
CA GLY A 48 -1.50 1.34 -5.81
C GLY A 48 -2.01 2.13 -7.00
N PHE A 49 -1.49 3.33 -7.19
CA PHE A 49 -1.91 4.17 -8.29
C PHE A 49 -1.35 3.63 -9.60
N SER A 50 -2.20 3.51 -10.61
CA SER A 50 -1.83 3.01 -11.93
C SER A 50 -1.29 1.58 -11.90
N MET A 51 -1.75 0.78 -10.96
CA MET A 51 -1.29 -0.60 -10.78
C MET A 51 -2.38 -1.63 -11.01
N ALA A 52 -3.46 -1.24 -11.68
CA ALA A 52 -4.57 -2.16 -11.93
C ALA A 52 -4.06 -3.41 -12.65
N GLY A 53 -4.52 -4.57 -12.20
CA GLY A 53 -4.12 -5.84 -12.80
C GLY A 53 -2.83 -6.43 -12.27
N ARG A 54 -2.12 -5.75 -11.37
CA ARG A 54 -0.85 -6.24 -10.88
C ARG A 54 -0.97 -7.20 -9.73
N ALA A 55 -2.14 -7.34 -9.14
CA ALA A 55 -2.37 -8.27 -8.04
C ALA A 55 -3.79 -8.76 -8.06
N ALA A 56 -4.03 -9.90 -7.42
CA ALA A 56 -5.34 -10.51 -7.34
C ALA A 56 -5.53 -11.11 -5.95
N LYS A 57 -6.80 -11.29 -5.59
CA LYS A 57 -7.16 -11.94 -4.34
C LYS A 57 -6.50 -13.31 -4.27
N GLY A 58 -5.88 -13.60 -3.14
CA GLY A 58 -5.17 -14.86 -2.93
C GLY A 58 -3.69 -14.80 -3.21
N ASP A 59 -3.21 -13.70 -3.80
CA ASP A 59 -1.78 -13.55 -4.04
C ASP A 59 -1.03 -13.34 -2.73
N LEU A 60 0.23 -13.73 -2.73
CA LEU A 60 1.15 -13.44 -1.65
C LEU A 60 2.21 -12.51 -2.21
N LEU A 61 2.34 -11.33 -1.63
CA LEU A 61 3.13 -10.24 -2.22
C LEU A 61 4.18 -9.71 -1.26
N ASP A 62 5.27 -9.22 -1.82
CA ASP A 62 6.17 -8.29 -1.14
C ASP A 62 5.83 -6.91 -1.65
N VAL A 63 5.58 -5.97 -0.74
CA VAL A 63 5.06 -4.65 -1.08
C VAL A 63 5.98 -3.58 -0.52
N VAL A 64 6.42 -2.67 -1.39
CA VAL A 64 7.12 -1.46 -0.98
C VAL A 64 6.09 -0.36 -0.89
N PHE A 65 6.00 0.28 0.25
CA PHE A 65 4.94 1.25 0.48
C PHE A 65 5.42 2.44 1.29
N SER A 66 4.65 3.50 1.23
CA SER A 66 4.79 4.66 2.09
C SER A 66 3.50 4.78 2.90
N PRO A 67 3.58 4.91 4.23
CA PRO A 67 2.34 5.02 5.02
C PRO A 67 1.71 6.39 4.85
N ALA A 68 0.39 6.41 4.85
CA ALA A 68 -0.38 7.65 4.78
C ALA A 68 -1.47 7.60 5.84
N ILE A 69 -1.74 8.74 6.43
CA ILE A 69 -2.80 8.85 7.43
C ILE A 69 -3.98 9.54 6.78
N ASN A 70 -5.11 8.87 6.79
CA ASN A 70 -6.37 9.43 6.31
C ASN A 70 -7.20 9.88 7.49
N VAL A 71 -7.70 11.10 7.42
CA VAL A 71 -8.61 11.63 8.44
C VAL A 71 -9.94 11.90 7.76
N TRP A 72 -10.99 11.28 8.28
CA TRP A 72 -12.32 11.41 7.69
C TRP A 72 -13.35 11.34 8.81
N ASN A 73 -14.22 12.33 8.88
CA ASN A 73 -15.25 12.42 9.92
C ASN A 73 -14.66 12.27 11.32
N GLY A 74 -13.48 12.88 11.55
CA GLY A 74 -12.84 12.80 12.84
C GLY A 74 -12.16 11.48 13.15
N LYS A 75 -12.19 10.54 12.21
CA LYS A 75 -11.53 9.25 12.38
C LYS A 75 -10.21 9.23 11.62
N THR A 76 -9.22 8.62 12.24
CA THR A 76 -7.89 8.50 11.65
C THR A 76 -7.65 7.05 11.29
N SER A 77 -7.20 6.81 10.07
CA SER A 77 -6.86 5.47 9.64
C SER A 77 -5.55 5.47 8.87
N LEU A 78 -4.86 4.35 8.94
CA LEU A 78 -3.61 4.14 8.22
C LEU A 78 -3.92 3.51 6.88
N GLN A 79 -3.35 4.07 5.82
CA GLN A 79 -3.44 3.50 4.49
C GLN A 79 -2.03 3.42 3.91
N LEU A 80 -1.72 2.32 3.25
CA LEU A 80 -0.41 2.14 2.63
C LEU A 80 -0.49 2.58 1.18
N THR A 81 0.40 3.50 0.79
CA THR A 81 0.52 3.88 -0.61
C THR A 81 1.59 2.98 -1.23
N ILE A 82 1.18 2.12 -2.14
CA ILE A 82 2.09 1.16 -2.75
C ILE A 82 2.99 1.86 -3.75
N LYS A 83 4.29 1.69 -3.58
CA LYS A 83 5.27 2.21 -4.52
C LYS A 83 5.69 1.14 -5.52
N ASP A 84 5.73 -0.11 -5.07
CA ASP A 84 6.04 -1.23 -5.95
C ASP A 84 5.56 -2.50 -5.26
N LEU A 85 5.38 -3.56 -6.05
CA LEU A 85 4.99 -4.85 -5.51
C LEU A 85 5.50 -5.96 -6.41
N ARG A 86 5.67 -7.14 -5.83
CA ARG A 86 6.04 -8.33 -6.59
C ARG A 86 5.48 -9.54 -5.87
N LYS A 87 5.42 -10.66 -6.57
CA LYS A 87 5.04 -11.93 -5.94
C LYS A 87 6.10 -12.32 -4.94
N ALA A 88 5.65 -12.78 -3.78
CA ALA A 88 6.58 -13.21 -2.74
C ALA A 88 7.37 -14.43 -3.24
N GLY A 89 8.66 -14.43 -2.95
CA GLY A 89 9.53 -15.51 -3.35
C GLY A 89 10.18 -15.33 -4.73
N GLU A 90 9.91 -14.24 -5.39
CA GLU A 90 10.55 -13.92 -6.67
C GLU A 90 11.79 -13.09 -6.51
#